data_ef096be65f5a7faad03fc49499f40a38
#
_entry.id   ef096be65f5a7faad03fc49499f40a38
#
_cell.length_a   1.000
_cell.length_b   1.000
_cell.length_c   1.000
_cell.angle_alpha   90.00
_cell.angle_beta   90.00
_cell.angle_gamma   90.00
#
_symmetry.space_group_name_H-M   'P 1'
#
loop_
_entity.id
_entity.type
_entity.pdbx_description
1 polymer ?
#
loop_
_entity_poly.entity_id
_entity_poly.type
_entity_poly.pdbx_seq_one_letter_code
_entity_poly.pdbx_strand_id
1 'polypeptide(L)' 'DYINRDLSNAVSFKGSLVVGDFEGYVHVIDTLNGKTIGRKKISRKPIKSILSRSGSLYIIDEAFNLHSINI' A
#
# COMPACT_ATOMS: atom_id res chain seq x y z
N ASP A 1 5.26 4.37 16.69
CA ASP A 1 5.39 3.56 15.51
C ASP A 1 4.35 3.94 14.46
N TYR A 2 4.80 4.40 13.34
CA TYR A 2 3.88 4.96 12.35
C TYR A 2 2.98 3.91 11.70
N ILE A 3 3.30 2.65 11.81
CA ILE A 3 2.49 1.59 11.23
C ILE A 3 1.09 1.54 11.84
N ASN A 4 0.96 1.93 13.07
CA ASN A 4 -0.31 1.84 13.79
C ASN A 4 -1.11 3.12 13.77
N ARG A 5 -0.79 4.07 12.94
CA ARG A 5 -1.40 5.38 13.01
C ARG A 5 -2.33 5.62 11.82
N ASP A 6 -1.81 6.29 10.85
CA ASP A 6 -2.61 6.77 9.73
C ASP A 6 -2.44 5.91 8.49
N LEU A 7 -1.85 4.74 8.65
CA LEU A 7 -1.60 3.86 7.53
C LEU A 7 -2.69 2.81 7.41
N SER A 8 -2.94 2.37 6.21
CA SER A 8 -3.83 1.25 5.97
C SER A 8 -3.14 -0.04 6.39
N ASN A 9 -3.81 -1.16 6.19
CA ASN A 9 -3.21 -2.45 6.49
C ASN A 9 -1.96 -2.67 5.64
N ALA A 10 -1.04 -3.45 6.18
CA ALA A 10 0.16 -3.85 5.47
C ALA A 10 -0.06 -5.21 4.84
N VAL A 11 0.42 -5.38 3.62
CA VAL A 11 0.24 -6.61 2.85
C VAL A 11 1.58 -7.09 2.34
N SER A 12 1.85 -8.38 2.50
CA SER A 12 3.04 -8.98 1.93
C SER A 12 2.79 -9.27 0.46
N PHE A 13 3.71 -8.87 -0.40
CA PHE A 13 3.55 -9.03 -1.83
C PHE A 13 4.92 -9.21 -2.49
N LYS A 14 5.14 -10.37 -3.10
CA LYS A 14 6.38 -10.69 -3.81
C LYS A 14 7.63 -10.41 -2.98
N GLY A 15 7.58 -10.80 -1.71
CA GLY A 15 8.73 -10.64 -0.83
C GLY A 15 8.92 -9.25 -0.26
N SER A 16 7.99 -8.36 -0.50
CA SER A 16 8.04 -7.00 0.03
C SER A 16 6.79 -6.73 0.86
N LEU A 17 6.84 -5.69 1.65
CA LEU A 17 5.70 -5.24 2.42
C LEU A 17 5.11 -4.00 1.75
N VAL A 18 3.82 -4.00 1.53
CA VAL A 18 3.15 -2.89 0.88
C VAL A 18 2.23 -2.22 1.89
N VAL A 19 2.39 -0.92 2.05
CA VAL A 19 1.66 -0.14 3.05
C VAL A 19 1.08 1.10 2.39
N GLY A 20 -0.18 1.38 2.66
CA GLY A 20 -0.80 2.61 2.19
C GLY A 20 -0.79 3.68 3.27
N ASP A 21 -0.83 4.94 2.87
CA ASP A 21 -0.86 6.04 3.82
C ASP A 21 -2.06 6.95 3.60
N PHE A 22 -2.20 7.92 4.48
CA PHE A 22 -3.37 8.80 4.43
C PHE A 22 -3.28 9.87 3.34
N GLU A 23 -2.15 9.96 2.66
CA GLU A 23 -2.00 10.88 1.54
C GLU A 23 -2.26 10.22 0.20
N GLY A 24 -2.66 8.96 0.21
CA GLY A 24 -2.95 8.23 -1.01
C GLY A 24 -1.77 7.59 -1.68
N TYR A 25 -0.65 7.49 -0.97
CA TYR A 25 0.54 6.81 -1.48
C TYR A 25 0.57 5.37 -1.00
N VAL A 26 1.17 4.54 -1.82
CA VAL A 26 1.50 3.17 -1.46
C VAL A 26 3.01 3.05 -1.42
N HIS A 27 3.51 2.51 -0.32
CA HIS A 27 4.94 2.35 -0.10
C HIS A 27 5.29 0.88 -0.16
N VAL A 28 6.36 0.55 -0.88
CA VAL A 28 6.86 -0.81 -0.96
C VAL A 28 8.15 -0.87 -0.15
N ILE A 29 8.19 -1.74 0.83
CA ILE A 29 9.27 -1.82 1.79
C ILE A 29 9.96 -3.17 1.68
N ASP A 30 11.28 -3.14 1.58
CA ASP A 30 12.08 -4.36 1.57
C ASP A 30 12.07 -4.97 2.97
N THR A 31 11.62 -6.22 3.09
CA THR A 31 11.52 -6.86 4.38
C THR A 31 12.87 -7.28 4.96
N LEU A 32 13.92 -7.31 4.14
CA LEU A 32 15.24 -7.71 4.62
C LEU A 32 15.94 -6.59 5.38
N ASN A 33 15.74 -5.35 4.97
CA ASN A 33 16.45 -4.23 5.59
C ASN A 33 15.53 -3.09 6.03
N GLY A 34 14.23 -3.22 5.80
CA GLY A 34 13.28 -2.21 6.23
C GLY A 34 13.28 -0.92 5.43
N LYS A 35 13.97 -0.90 4.32
CA LYS A 35 14.05 0.32 3.51
C LYS A 35 12.92 0.38 2.50
N THR A 36 12.46 1.59 2.25
CA THR A 36 11.48 1.82 1.20
C THR A 36 12.17 1.70 -0.15
N ILE A 37 11.71 0.77 -0.96
CA ILE A 37 12.27 0.56 -2.29
C ILE A 37 11.42 1.22 -3.37
N GLY A 38 10.24 1.70 -3.02
CA GLY A 38 9.43 2.43 -3.98
C GLY A 38 8.18 2.97 -3.33
N ARG A 39 7.62 3.98 -3.95
CA ARG A 39 6.33 4.51 -3.53
C ARG A 39 5.63 5.04 -4.77
N LYS A 40 4.30 5.05 -4.70
CA LYS A 40 3.50 5.50 -5.83
C LYS A 40 2.24 6.16 -5.31
N LYS A 41 1.91 7.29 -5.86
CA LYS A 41 0.65 7.94 -5.53
C LYS A 41 -0.47 7.27 -6.30
N ILE A 42 -1.45 6.75 -5.58
CA ILE A 42 -2.56 6.02 -6.17
C ILE A 42 -3.79 6.91 -6.23
N SER A 43 -4.01 7.71 -5.21
CA SER A 43 -5.25 8.45 -5.07
C SER A 43 -4.98 9.78 -4.38
N ARG A 44 -5.92 10.70 -4.50
CA ARG A 44 -5.91 11.95 -3.73
C ARG A 44 -6.49 11.73 -2.34
N LYS A 45 -7.13 10.60 -2.12
CA LYS A 45 -7.76 10.27 -0.85
C LYS A 45 -6.88 9.29 -0.09
N PRO A 46 -7.02 9.25 1.23
CA PRO A 46 -6.27 8.25 2.01
C PRO A 46 -6.55 6.84 1.54
N ILE A 47 -5.58 5.97 1.71
CA ILE A 47 -5.73 4.57 1.38
C ILE A 47 -6.51 3.90 2.50
N LYS A 48 -7.61 3.26 2.14
CA LYS A 48 -8.46 2.58 3.10
C LYS A 48 -8.02 1.14 3.33
N SER A 49 -7.69 0.44 2.25
CA SER A 49 -7.40 -0.97 2.35
C SER A 49 -6.59 -1.43 1.15
N ILE A 50 -5.76 -2.43 1.37
CA ILE A 50 -4.94 -3.04 0.33
C ILE A 50 -5.18 -4.53 0.36
N LEU A 51 -5.36 -5.12 -0.82
CA LEU A 51 -5.59 -6.54 -0.98
C LEU A 51 -4.69 -7.07 -2.08
N SER A 52 -4.02 -8.18 -1.81
CA SER A 52 -3.16 -8.85 -2.77
C SER A 52 -3.89 -10.09 -3.28
N ARG A 53 -3.98 -10.25 -4.59
CA ARG A 53 -4.66 -11.40 -5.16
C ARG A 53 -4.15 -11.67 -6.57
N SER A 54 -3.83 -12.92 -6.85
CA SER A 54 -3.45 -13.38 -8.19
C SER A 54 -2.33 -12.58 -8.81
N GLY A 55 -1.36 -12.16 -8.01
CA GLY A 55 -0.21 -11.42 -8.49
C GLY A 55 -0.46 -9.95 -8.74
N SER A 56 -1.62 -9.44 -8.33
CA SER A 56 -1.93 -8.03 -8.46
C SER A 56 -2.30 -7.44 -7.12
N LEU A 57 -2.15 -6.15 -6.99
CA LEU A 57 -2.60 -5.42 -5.81
C LEU A 57 -3.85 -4.64 -6.13
N TYR A 58 -4.80 -4.71 -5.22
CA TYR A 58 -6.04 -3.95 -5.31
C TYR A 58 -6.09 -3.01 -4.12
N ILE A 59 -6.28 -1.74 -4.39
CA ILE A 59 -6.21 -0.70 -3.38
C ILE A 59 -7.53 0.06 -3.40
N ILE A 60 -8.11 0.22 -2.23
CA ILE A 60 -9.36 0.96 -2.07
C ILE A 60 -9.04 2.20 -1.26
N ASP A 61 -9.41 3.37 -1.78
CA ASP A 61 -9.24 4.61 -1.06
C ASP A 61 -10.51 4.94 -0.27
N GLU A 62 -10.46 6.02 0.49
CA GLU A 62 -11.58 6.37 1.35
C GLU A 62 -12.78 6.93 0.62
N ALA A 63 -12.64 7.20 -0.67
CA ALA A 63 -13.77 7.55 -1.52
C ALA A 63 -14.34 6.31 -2.20
N PHE A 64 -13.87 5.12 -1.81
CA PHE A 64 -14.31 3.81 -2.33
C PHE A 64 -14.00 3.61 -3.80
N ASN A 65 -12.97 4.26 -4.29
CA ASN A 65 -12.46 3.98 -5.62
C ASN A 65 -11.50 2.79 -5.53
N LEU A 66 -11.65 1.88 -6.47
CA LEU A 66 -10.79 0.70 -6.54
C LEU A 66 -9.68 0.95 -7.55
N HIS A 67 -8.46 0.71 -7.12
CA HIS A 67 -7.28 0.84 -7.98
C HIS A 67 -6.59 -0.51 -8.08
N SER A 68 -6.21 -0.90 -9.28
CA SER A 68 -5.51 -2.15 -9.51
C SER A 68 -4.14 -1.82 -10.07
N ILE A 69 -3.10 -2.35 -9.45
CA ILE A 69 -1.73 -2.11 -9.90
C ILE A 69 -0.94 -3.40 -9.94
N ASN A 70 0.01 -3.44 -10.85
CA ASN A 70 1.00 -4.50 -10.94
C ASN A 70 2.34 -3.92 -10.57
N ILE A 71 2.99 -4.56 -9.64
CA ILE A 71 4.32 -4.12 -9.20
C ILE A 71 5.37 -5.09 -9.68
#